data_412d0f7e5975c1a79ffd91f29c323e11
#
_entry.id   412d0f7e5975c1a79ffd91f29c323e11
#
_cell.length_a   1.000
_cell.length_b   1.000
_cell.length_c   1.000
_cell.angle_alpha   90.00
_cell.angle_beta   90.00
_cell.angle_gamma   90.00
#
_symmetry.space_group_name_H-M   'P 1'
#
loop_
_entity.id
_entity.type
_entity.pdbx_description
1 polymer ?
#
loop_
_entity_poly.entity_id
_entity_poly.type
_entity_poly.pdbx_seq_one_letter_code
_entity_poly.pdbx_strand_id
1 'polypeptide(L)'
;MSLPQGIPNCSPANLLFAWELARASGSPIPGSPKNPQFSTPFGTFTGPAALCCTLTEKEVSEGIASSLRVSDPTGICIVHIDERDIGLRKQAGGLEEPCFVYVLGKLRNPRRNDRPPVIYAEAVAEVSRAARDSWIANTAEHAVSRLQECPDEALKHEFALQISAALATAAPQQSGAKQGASLSDDEILSLVRSLYEGKAAGKAKVISALTGKGFTREEAESRIRTLMGQGDLYAPRPDILKVL
;
A
#
# COMPACT_ATOMS: atom_id res chain seq x y z
N MET A 1 -13.84 36.60 -28.18
CA MET A 1 -14.07 35.49 -27.24
C MET A 1 -12.70 35.05 -26.74
N SER A 2 -12.28 35.46 -25.56
CA SER A 2 -11.01 35.09 -24.97
C SER A 2 -11.16 33.71 -24.29
N LEU A 3 -10.28 32.78 -24.62
CA LEU A 3 -10.19 31.49 -23.97
C LEU A 3 -9.88 31.68 -22.47
N PRO A 4 -10.46 30.89 -21.56
CA PRO A 4 -10.14 31.00 -20.15
C PRO A 4 -8.66 30.67 -19.94
N GLN A 5 -7.91 31.62 -19.39
CA GLN A 5 -6.53 31.44 -19.01
C GLN A 5 -6.47 30.52 -17.78
N GLY A 6 -5.59 29.52 -17.85
CA GLY A 6 -5.08 28.83 -16.68
C GLY A 6 -5.71 27.48 -16.40
N ILE A 7 -5.39 26.46 -17.22
CA ILE A 7 -5.26 25.12 -16.67
C ILE A 7 -4.11 25.20 -15.64
N PRO A 8 -4.36 24.93 -14.34
CA PRO A 8 -3.28 24.92 -13.39
C PRO A 8 -2.23 23.92 -13.88
N ASN A 9 -0.95 24.29 -13.86
CA ASN A 9 0.18 23.40 -14.17
C ASN A 9 0.17 22.27 -13.13
N CYS A 10 -0.65 21.25 -13.35
CA CYS A 10 -0.65 20.04 -12.57
C CYS A 10 0.52 19.18 -13.08
N SER A 11 1.59 19.14 -12.32
CA SER A 11 2.62 18.12 -12.55
C SER A 11 1.98 16.74 -12.40
N PRO A 12 2.27 15.77 -13.29
CA PRO A 12 1.78 14.42 -13.13
C PRO A 12 2.25 13.84 -11.78
N ALA A 13 1.42 13.01 -11.18
CA ALA A 13 1.79 12.35 -9.94
C ALA A 13 2.83 11.26 -10.20
N ASN A 14 3.81 11.16 -9.32
CA ASN A 14 4.82 10.11 -9.36
C ASN A 14 4.27 8.85 -8.72
N LEU A 15 4.19 7.77 -9.48
CA LEU A 15 3.81 6.45 -8.96
C LEU A 15 5.01 5.85 -8.23
N LEU A 16 4.89 5.65 -6.93
CA LEU A 16 5.98 5.20 -6.06
C LEU A 16 5.51 4.07 -5.15
N PHE A 17 6.37 3.08 -4.96
CA PHE A 17 6.19 2.08 -3.92
C PHE A 17 6.63 2.61 -2.55
N ALA A 18 6.06 2.06 -1.48
CA ALA A 18 6.43 2.41 -0.10
C ALA A 18 7.92 2.20 0.19
N TRP A 19 8.52 1.18 -0.43
CA TRP A 19 9.95 0.90 -0.34
C TRP A 19 10.83 2.04 -0.88
N GLU A 20 10.43 2.66 -2.01
CA GLU A 20 11.15 3.81 -2.59
C GLU A 20 11.03 5.03 -1.68
N LEU A 21 9.82 5.26 -1.14
CA LEU A 21 9.57 6.39 -0.23
C LEU A 21 10.36 6.29 1.06
N ALA A 22 10.52 5.09 1.62
CA ALA A 22 11.31 4.88 2.83
C ALA A 22 12.81 5.20 2.63
N ARG A 23 13.27 5.23 1.38
CA ARG A 23 14.65 5.54 0.99
C ARG A 23 14.79 6.90 0.30
N ALA A 24 13.71 7.64 0.18
CA ALA A 24 13.74 8.96 -0.43
C ALA A 24 14.42 9.97 0.49
N SER A 25 15.09 10.93 -0.13
CA SER A 25 15.65 12.11 0.53
C SER A 25 15.13 13.37 -0.15
N GLY A 26 14.95 14.44 0.61
CA GLY A 26 14.46 15.69 0.09
C GLY A 26 15.55 16.76 0.07
N SER A 27 15.64 17.47 -1.03
CA SER A 27 16.51 18.65 -1.14
C SER A 27 15.69 19.82 -1.70
N PRO A 28 15.87 21.04 -1.15
CA PRO A 28 15.24 22.20 -1.74
C PRO A 28 15.82 22.45 -3.14
N ILE A 29 14.97 22.74 -4.11
CA ILE A 29 15.41 23.20 -5.42
C ILE A 29 15.97 24.64 -5.24
N PRO A 30 17.19 24.93 -5.68
CA PRO A 30 17.71 26.27 -5.67
C PRO A 30 16.74 27.23 -6.37
N GLY A 31 16.32 28.29 -5.69
CA GLY A 31 15.38 29.28 -6.21
C GLY A 31 13.89 28.92 -6.14
N SER A 32 13.52 27.72 -5.69
CA SER A 32 12.11 27.31 -5.53
C SER A 32 11.88 26.56 -4.21
N PRO A 33 11.92 27.24 -3.06
CA PRO A 33 11.75 26.59 -1.76
C PRO A 33 10.37 25.99 -1.53
N LYS A 34 9.37 26.34 -2.35
CA LYS A 34 7.99 25.84 -2.26
C LYS A 34 7.78 24.50 -2.94
N ASN A 35 8.67 24.10 -3.85
CA ASN A 35 8.60 22.83 -4.58
C ASN A 35 9.92 22.06 -4.33
N PRO A 36 10.05 21.35 -3.23
CA PRO A 36 11.23 20.54 -2.96
C PRO A 36 11.35 19.45 -4.01
N GLN A 37 12.57 19.16 -4.38
CA GLN A 37 12.94 18.00 -5.18
C GLN A 37 13.20 16.84 -4.23
N PHE A 38 12.73 15.66 -4.61
CA PHE A 38 12.96 14.43 -3.86
C PHE A 38 13.77 13.47 -4.71
N SER A 39 14.74 12.85 -4.10
CA SER A 39 15.56 11.82 -4.73
C SER A 39 15.28 10.48 -4.08
N THR A 40 15.07 9.47 -4.90
CA THR A 40 15.12 8.06 -4.50
C THR A 40 16.43 7.46 -5.03
N PRO A 41 16.81 6.25 -4.63
CA PRO A 41 17.96 5.57 -5.24
C PRO A 41 17.84 5.39 -6.77
N PHE A 42 16.63 5.54 -7.32
CA PHE A 42 16.31 5.28 -8.74
C PHE A 42 15.92 6.53 -9.52
N GLY A 43 16.20 7.70 -9.02
CA GLY A 43 15.94 8.94 -9.72
C GLY A 43 15.38 10.03 -8.83
N THR A 44 15.25 11.20 -9.44
CA THR A 44 14.82 12.41 -8.79
C THR A 44 13.49 12.85 -9.36
N PHE A 45 12.58 13.29 -8.51
CA PHE A 45 11.25 13.71 -8.92
C PHE A 45 10.80 14.98 -8.21
N THR A 46 9.87 15.67 -8.84
CA THR A 46 9.14 16.83 -8.32
C THR A 46 7.65 16.56 -8.42
N GLY A 47 6.86 17.26 -7.62
CA GLY A 47 5.40 17.12 -7.66
C GLY A 47 4.85 16.10 -6.66
N PRO A 48 3.55 15.77 -6.80
CA PRO A 48 2.88 14.87 -5.88
C PRO A 48 3.31 13.42 -6.09
N ALA A 49 3.22 12.63 -5.02
CA ALA A 49 3.32 11.18 -5.04
C ALA A 49 1.92 10.55 -5.04
N ALA A 50 1.79 9.45 -5.75
CA ALA A 50 0.58 8.63 -5.74
C ALA A 50 0.91 7.21 -5.26
N LEU A 51 0.07 6.71 -4.37
CA LEU A 51 0.16 5.37 -3.78
C LEU A 51 -1.18 4.67 -3.87
N CYS A 52 -1.17 3.36 -4.03
CA CYS A 52 -2.34 2.54 -3.79
C CYS A 52 -1.96 1.44 -2.80
N CYS A 53 -2.56 1.49 -1.63
CA CYS A 53 -2.14 0.72 -0.47
C CYS A 53 -3.35 0.11 0.25
N THR A 54 -3.08 -0.78 1.18
CA THR A 54 -4.04 -1.19 2.19
C THR A 54 -3.98 -0.22 3.36
N LEU A 55 -5.08 0.42 3.71
CA LEU A 55 -5.25 1.13 4.97
C LEU A 55 -5.32 0.11 6.10
N THR A 56 -4.34 0.12 7.00
CA THR A 56 -4.25 -0.86 8.09
C THR A 56 -4.64 -0.29 9.44
N GLU A 57 -4.35 0.97 9.66
CA GLU A 57 -4.66 1.69 10.90
C GLU A 57 -4.86 3.17 10.59
N LYS A 58 -5.64 3.86 11.39
CA LYS A 58 -5.80 5.31 11.34
C LYS A 58 -5.80 5.90 12.74
N GLU A 59 -5.21 7.07 12.87
CA GLU A 59 -5.28 7.85 14.10
C GLU A 59 -6.48 8.80 14.01
N VAL A 60 -7.52 8.51 14.77
CA VAL A 60 -8.80 9.23 14.71
C VAL A 60 -9.17 9.75 16.09
N SER A 61 -9.59 11.01 16.14
CA SER A 61 -10.22 11.64 17.30
C SER A 61 -11.53 12.28 16.85
N GLU A 62 -12.62 11.94 17.53
CA GLU A 62 -13.96 12.47 17.23
C GLU A 62 -14.41 12.31 15.76
N GLY A 63 -14.03 11.18 15.13
CA GLY A 63 -14.34 10.91 13.72
C GLY A 63 -13.46 11.66 12.70
N ILE A 64 -12.39 12.32 13.16
CA ILE A 64 -11.49 13.12 12.35
C ILE A 64 -10.11 12.46 12.34
N ALA A 65 -9.66 11.99 11.19
CA ALA A 65 -8.35 11.36 11.04
C ALA A 65 -7.22 12.41 10.99
N SER A 66 -6.12 12.14 11.68
CA SER A 66 -4.88 12.94 11.63
C SER A 66 -3.81 12.27 10.78
N SER A 67 -3.77 10.95 10.82
CA SER A 67 -2.83 10.15 10.04
C SER A 67 -3.43 8.79 9.68
N LEU A 68 -2.88 8.21 8.61
CA LEU A 68 -3.22 6.89 8.10
C LEU A 68 -1.95 6.05 8.03
N ARG A 69 -1.99 4.84 8.55
CA ARG A 69 -0.96 3.84 8.31
C ARG A 69 -1.39 2.99 7.14
N VAL A 70 -0.61 3.04 6.07
CA VAL A 70 -0.91 2.32 4.84
C VAL A 70 0.25 1.40 4.47
N SER A 71 -0.06 0.28 3.83
CA SER A 71 0.95 -0.67 3.36
C SER A 71 0.69 -1.07 1.92
N ASP A 72 1.74 -1.17 1.13
CA ASP A 72 1.76 -1.87 -0.14
C ASP A 72 2.59 -3.17 -0.02
N PRO A 73 2.70 -4.00 -1.07
CA PRO A 73 3.48 -5.22 -0.99
C PRO A 73 4.97 -5.02 -0.70
N THR A 74 5.49 -3.81 -0.83
CA THR A 74 6.91 -3.49 -0.66
C THR A 74 7.23 -2.85 0.70
N GLY A 75 6.23 -2.34 1.42
CA GLY A 75 6.47 -1.71 2.71
C GLY A 75 5.29 -0.97 3.31
N ILE A 76 5.59 -0.20 4.34
CA ILE A 76 4.61 0.57 5.10
C ILE A 76 5.00 2.05 5.04
N CYS A 77 4.02 2.92 4.95
CA CYS A 77 4.24 4.34 5.16
C CYS A 77 3.13 4.98 6.01
N ILE A 78 3.46 6.12 6.59
CA ILE A 78 2.50 6.95 7.31
C ILE A 78 2.13 8.13 6.40
N VAL A 79 0.85 8.31 6.21
CA VAL A 79 0.27 9.43 5.46
C VAL A 79 -0.36 10.38 6.46
N HIS A 80 0.10 11.62 6.48
CA HIS A 80 -0.47 12.67 7.30
C HIS A 80 -1.56 13.43 6.54
N ILE A 81 -2.52 13.98 7.26
CA ILE A 81 -3.55 14.85 6.69
C ILE A 81 -3.39 16.22 7.34
N ASP A 82 -3.35 17.28 6.52
CA ASP A 82 -3.16 18.64 7.03
C ASP A 82 -4.31 19.02 7.97
N GLU A 83 -4.00 19.59 9.12
CA GLU A 83 -4.98 19.96 10.14
C GLU A 83 -6.06 20.92 9.61
N ARG A 84 -5.75 21.69 8.58
CA ARG A 84 -6.65 22.64 7.93
C ARG A 84 -7.65 21.98 6.99
N ASP A 85 -7.37 20.77 6.52
CA ASP A 85 -8.28 20.03 5.63
C ASP A 85 -9.26 19.18 6.42
N ILE A 86 -10.20 19.84 7.06
CA ILE A 86 -11.25 19.17 7.84
C ILE A 86 -12.11 18.23 6.97
N GLY A 87 -12.32 18.57 5.69
CA GLY A 87 -13.08 17.73 4.75
C GLY A 87 -12.42 16.39 4.53
N LEU A 88 -11.15 16.39 4.14
CA LEU A 88 -10.37 15.17 3.91
C LEU A 88 -10.18 14.36 5.20
N ARG A 89 -9.95 15.03 6.34
CA ARG A 89 -9.84 14.40 7.66
C ARG A 89 -11.10 13.64 8.07
N LYS A 90 -12.30 14.20 7.82
CA LYS A 90 -13.58 13.53 8.06
C LYS A 90 -13.80 12.37 7.10
N GLN A 91 -13.51 12.57 5.81
CA GLN A 91 -13.60 11.51 4.79
C GLN A 91 -12.71 10.32 5.17
N ALA A 92 -11.46 10.57 5.50
CA ALA A 92 -10.50 9.54 5.90
C ALA A 92 -10.90 8.88 7.23
N GLY A 93 -11.47 9.63 8.17
CA GLY A 93 -12.02 9.10 9.43
C GLY A 93 -13.16 8.12 9.23
N GLY A 94 -13.95 8.30 8.17
CA GLY A 94 -15.10 7.45 7.82
C GLY A 94 -14.73 6.16 7.07
N LEU A 95 -13.50 6.00 6.60
CA LEU A 95 -13.06 4.75 5.96
C LEU A 95 -13.07 3.60 6.96
N GLU A 96 -13.49 2.43 6.53
CA GLU A 96 -13.44 1.21 7.36
C GLU A 96 -12.15 0.45 7.08
N GLU A 97 -11.32 0.31 8.12
CA GLU A 97 -10.12 -0.51 8.00
C GLU A 97 -10.39 -2.00 8.34
N PRO A 98 -9.76 -2.92 7.58
CA PRO A 98 -8.86 -2.72 6.46
C PRO A 98 -9.60 -2.50 5.13
N CYS A 99 -9.13 -1.57 4.29
CA CYS A 99 -9.61 -1.35 2.92
C CYS A 99 -8.47 -0.92 2.00
N PHE A 100 -8.66 -1.03 0.68
CA PHE A 100 -7.70 -0.48 -0.27
C PHE A 100 -7.97 1.00 -0.47
N VAL A 101 -6.91 1.81 -0.44
CA VAL A 101 -7.00 3.25 -0.63
C VAL A 101 -6.00 3.73 -1.67
N TYR A 102 -6.45 4.64 -2.52
CA TYR A 102 -5.58 5.46 -3.35
C TYR A 102 -5.30 6.76 -2.61
N VAL A 103 -4.04 7.09 -2.48
CA VAL A 103 -3.56 8.30 -1.83
C VAL A 103 -2.81 9.15 -2.84
N LEU A 104 -3.22 10.39 -3.02
CA LEU A 104 -2.47 11.42 -3.70
C LEU A 104 -2.00 12.43 -2.67
N GLY A 105 -0.72 12.76 -2.67
CA GLY A 105 -0.20 13.67 -1.67
C GLY A 105 1.13 14.30 -2.03
N LYS A 106 1.47 15.35 -1.30
CA LYS A 106 2.75 16.04 -1.40
C LYS A 106 3.74 15.49 -0.41
N LEU A 107 4.95 15.25 -0.88
CA LEU A 107 6.07 14.94 -0.01
C LEU A 107 6.57 16.22 0.68
N ARG A 108 6.81 16.12 1.97
CA ARG A 108 7.42 17.20 2.77
C ARG A 108 8.62 16.65 3.53
N ASN A 109 9.67 17.45 3.61
CA ASN A 109 10.81 17.11 4.43
C ASN A 109 10.40 17.10 5.90
N PRO A 110 10.80 16.08 6.67
CA PRO A 110 10.60 16.09 8.10
C PRO A 110 11.43 17.23 8.73
N ARG A 111 11.05 17.64 9.93
CA ARG A 111 11.82 18.68 10.67
C ARG A 111 13.25 18.25 11.00
N ARG A 112 13.52 16.95 10.96
CA ARG A 112 14.86 16.35 11.12
C ARG A 112 15.29 15.76 9.79
N ASN A 113 16.45 16.18 9.31
CA ASN A 113 17.00 15.75 8.01
C ASN A 113 17.47 14.29 7.97
N ASP A 114 17.42 13.59 9.08
CA ASP A 114 17.80 12.18 9.23
C ASP A 114 16.66 11.18 8.96
N ARG A 115 15.47 11.68 8.59
CA ARG A 115 14.29 10.86 8.33
C ARG A 115 13.84 11.00 6.87
N PRO A 116 13.23 9.96 6.31
CA PRO A 116 12.65 10.03 4.98
C PRO A 116 11.52 11.08 4.93
N PRO A 117 11.22 11.63 3.74
CA PRO A 117 10.09 12.52 3.53
C PRO A 117 8.78 11.90 3.98
N VAL A 118 7.87 12.72 4.46
CA VAL A 118 6.52 12.32 4.85
C VAL A 118 5.51 12.76 3.80
N ILE A 119 4.48 11.95 3.58
CA ILE A 119 3.38 12.28 2.67
C ILE A 119 2.31 13.05 3.44
N TYR A 120 1.89 14.18 2.88
CA TYR A 120 0.69 14.88 3.27
C TYR A 120 -0.38 14.67 2.20
N ALA A 121 -1.45 13.97 2.55
CA ALA A 121 -2.53 13.69 1.62
C ALA A 121 -3.21 14.96 1.12
N GLU A 122 -3.48 15.01 -0.17
CA GLU A 122 -4.35 15.98 -0.85
C GLU A 122 -5.66 15.31 -1.28
N ALA A 123 -5.63 14.00 -1.46
CA ALA A 123 -6.81 13.17 -1.67
C ALA A 123 -6.58 11.75 -1.14
N VAL A 124 -7.65 11.15 -0.63
CA VAL A 124 -7.71 9.75 -0.23
C VAL A 124 -9.04 9.19 -0.73
N ALA A 125 -9.02 8.05 -1.40
CA ALA A 125 -10.23 7.40 -1.88
C ALA A 125 -10.12 5.89 -1.66
N GLU A 126 -11.21 5.28 -1.20
CA GLU A 126 -11.33 3.83 -1.22
C GLU A 126 -11.40 3.35 -2.67
N VAL A 127 -10.72 2.25 -2.97
CA VAL A 127 -10.66 1.66 -4.30
C VAL A 127 -10.88 0.16 -4.27
N SER A 128 -11.25 -0.39 -5.41
CA SER A 128 -11.40 -1.83 -5.56
C SER A 128 -10.03 -2.53 -5.64
N ARG A 129 -10.03 -3.83 -5.36
CA ARG A 129 -8.86 -4.69 -5.58
C ARG A 129 -8.34 -4.59 -7.03
N ALA A 130 -9.23 -4.62 -8.02
CA ALA A 130 -8.84 -4.51 -9.43
C ALA A 130 -8.12 -3.19 -9.73
N ALA A 131 -8.54 -2.09 -9.12
CA ALA A 131 -7.86 -0.80 -9.25
C ALA A 131 -6.47 -0.83 -8.59
N ARG A 132 -6.36 -1.43 -7.40
CA ARG A 132 -5.07 -1.64 -6.71
C ARG A 132 -4.13 -2.51 -7.55
N ASP A 133 -4.60 -3.62 -8.11
CA ASP A 133 -3.78 -4.53 -8.91
C ASP A 133 -3.30 -3.87 -10.21
N SER A 134 -4.16 -3.11 -10.87
CA SER A 134 -3.78 -2.28 -12.03
C SER A 134 -2.75 -1.22 -11.66
N TRP A 135 -2.89 -0.61 -10.48
CA TRP A 135 -1.92 0.38 -9.99
C TRP A 135 -0.55 -0.27 -9.76
N ILE A 136 -0.50 -1.47 -9.14
CA ILE A 136 0.75 -2.21 -8.92
C ILE A 136 1.45 -2.48 -10.25
N ALA A 137 0.72 -2.95 -11.27
CA ALA A 137 1.30 -3.23 -12.58
C ALA A 137 1.90 -1.97 -13.22
N ASN A 138 1.15 -0.87 -13.24
CA ASN A 138 1.62 0.41 -13.78
C ASN A 138 2.81 0.97 -13.01
N THR A 139 2.78 0.90 -11.67
CA THR A 139 3.88 1.38 -10.85
C THR A 139 5.14 0.54 -11.04
N ALA A 140 4.99 -0.78 -11.20
CA ALA A 140 6.10 -1.68 -11.49
C ALA A 140 6.77 -1.35 -12.85
N GLU A 141 5.99 -1.04 -13.88
CA GLU A 141 6.52 -0.63 -15.19
C GLU A 141 7.35 0.65 -15.07
N HIS A 142 6.84 1.67 -14.39
CA HIS A 142 7.57 2.90 -14.12
C HIS A 142 8.81 2.66 -13.25
N ALA A 143 8.73 1.77 -12.25
CA ALA A 143 9.84 1.43 -11.38
C ALA A 143 10.96 0.71 -12.14
N VAL A 144 10.62 -0.22 -13.03
CA VAL A 144 11.60 -0.92 -13.89
C VAL A 144 12.33 0.07 -14.79
N SER A 145 11.64 1.07 -15.35
CA SER A 145 12.30 2.10 -16.16
C SER A 145 13.32 2.89 -15.34
N ARG A 146 13.00 3.23 -14.09
CA ARG A 146 13.94 3.93 -13.19
C ARG A 146 15.10 3.06 -12.73
N LEU A 147 14.90 1.74 -12.61
CA LEU A 147 15.97 0.80 -12.25
C LEU A 147 17.17 0.86 -13.22
N GLN A 148 16.93 1.14 -14.50
CA GLN A 148 17.98 1.19 -15.51
C GLN A 148 18.97 2.32 -15.25
N GLU A 149 18.56 3.38 -14.57
CA GLU A 149 19.39 4.55 -14.25
C GLU A 149 20.15 4.40 -12.92
N CYS A 150 19.85 3.37 -12.12
CA CYS A 150 20.48 3.16 -10.82
C CYS A 150 21.91 2.63 -10.98
N PRO A 151 22.93 3.30 -10.41
CA PRO A 151 24.32 2.84 -10.49
C PRO A 151 24.65 1.73 -9.48
N ASP A 152 23.84 1.53 -8.45
CA ASP A 152 24.07 0.55 -7.39
C ASP A 152 23.38 -0.78 -7.72
N GLU A 153 24.16 -1.76 -8.13
CA GLU A 153 23.67 -3.09 -8.52
C GLU A 153 23.03 -3.86 -7.35
N ALA A 154 23.47 -3.65 -6.11
CA ALA A 154 22.89 -4.32 -4.95
C ALA A 154 21.49 -3.78 -4.66
N LEU A 155 21.31 -2.46 -4.66
CA LEU A 155 20.01 -1.81 -4.53
C LEU A 155 19.08 -2.15 -5.70
N LYS A 156 19.63 -2.20 -6.93
CA LYS A 156 18.88 -2.61 -8.12
C LYS A 156 18.30 -4.01 -7.95
N HIS A 157 19.12 -4.95 -7.50
CA HIS A 157 18.69 -6.33 -7.27
C HIS A 157 17.65 -6.42 -6.15
N GLU A 158 17.87 -5.73 -5.02
CA GLU A 158 16.92 -5.69 -3.91
C GLU A 158 15.55 -5.18 -4.37
N PHE A 159 15.53 -4.06 -5.10
CA PHE A 159 14.27 -3.48 -5.57
C PHE A 159 13.58 -4.32 -6.65
N ALA A 160 14.33 -4.97 -7.53
CA ALA A 160 13.77 -5.90 -8.50
C ALA A 160 13.03 -7.07 -7.81
N LEU A 161 13.56 -7.58 -6.69
CA LEU A 161 12.87 -8.58 -5.87
C LEU A 161 11.57 -8.03 -5.27
N GLN A 162 11.57 -6.79 -4.76
CA GLN A 162 10.38 -6.15 -4.23
C GLN A 162 9.31 -5.96 -5.31
N ILE A 163 9.68 -5.48 -6.50
CA ILE A 163 8.77 -5.32 -7.64
C ILE A 163 8.19 -6.68 -8.05
N SER A 164 9.02 -7.72 -8.13
CA SER A 164 8.58 -9.07 -8.48
C SER A 164 7.57 -9.62 -7.45
N ALA A 165 7.85 -9.43 -6.16
CA ALA A 165 6.94 -9.82 -5.09
C ALA A 165 5.60 -9.03 -5.17
N ALA A 166 5.65 -7.72 -5.47
CA ALA A 166 4.46 -6.90 -5.65
C ALA A 166 3.60 -7.37 -6.83
N LEU A 167 4.22 -7.65 -7.97
CA LEU A 167 3.53 -8.17 -9.15
C LEU A 167 2.88 -9.54 -8.89
N ALA A 168 3.52 -10.40 -8.11
CA ALA A 168 2.96 -11.68 -7.71
C ALA A 168 1.66 -11.55 -6.90
N THR A 169 1.49 -10.45 -6.14
CA THR A 169 0.24 -10.16 -5.41
C THR A 169 -0.89 -9.62 -6.30
N ALA A 170 -0.55 -9.05 -7.45
CA ALA A 170 -1.48 -8.48 -8.42
C ALA A 170 -1.80 -9.45 -9.59
N ALA A 171 -1.02 -10.52 -9.74
CA ALA A 171 -1.26 -11.50 -10.78
C ALA A 171 -2.62 -12.19 -10.57
N PRO A 172 -3.45 -12.35 -11.62
CA PRO A 172 -4.63 -13.18 -11.52
C PRO A 172 -4.18 -14.58 -11.13
N GLN A 173 -4.72 -15.09 -10.03
CA GLN A 173 -4.40 -16.46 -9.64
C GLN A 173 -4.84 -17.41 -10.74
N GLN A 174 -3.88 -17.95 -11.47
CA GLN A 174 -4.11 -19.20 -12.14
C GLN A 174 -4.28 -20.25 -11.03
N SER A 175 -5.49 -20.72 -10.90
CA SER A 175 -5.82 -21.89 -10.09
C SER A 175 -5.07 -23.10 -10.67
N GLY A 176 -3.78 -23.14 -10.42
CA GLY A 176 -2.87 -24.26 -10.72
C GLY A 176 -3.04 -25.31 -9.66
N ALA A 177 -4.00 -26.17 -9.90
CA ALA A 177 -4.29 -27.33 -9.10
C ALA A 177 -3.06 -28.23 -8.90
N LYS A 178 -2.75 -28.50 -7.64
CA LYS A 178 -2.37 -29.86 -7.22
C LYS A 178 -3.39 -30.30 -6.18
N GLN A 179 -4.06 -31.41 -6.54
CA GLN A 179 -5.12 -32.04 -5.78
C GLN A 179 -4.64 -32.42 -4.37
N GLY A 180 -5.08 -31.69 -3.40
CA GLY A 180 -5.20 -31.98 -1.98
C GLY A 180 -6.19 -30.95 -1.47
N ALA A 181 -7.20 -31.33 -0.71
CA ALA A 181 -8.35 -30.58 -0.18
C ALA A 181 -8.60 -29.21 -0.82
N SER A 182 -9.51 -29.15 -1.81
CA SER A 182 -9.72 -27.97 -2.64
C SER A 182 -10.79 -27.05 -2.03
N LEU A 183 -10.37 -26.14 -1.12
CA LEU A 183 -11.18 -24.98 -0.81
C LEU A 183 -10.71 -23.82 -1.71
N SER A 184 -11.65 -23.12 -2.32
CA SER A 184 -11.39 -21.85 -3.00
C SER A 184 -10.96 -20.76 -2.01
N ASP A 185 -10.34 -19.70 -2.49
CA ASP A 185 -9.96 -18.56 -1.65
C ASP A 185 -11.16 -17.95 -0.95
N ASP A 186 -12.28 -17.80 -1.64
CA ASP A 186 -13.53 -17.29 -1.08
C ASP A 186 -14.08 -18.19 0.05
N GLU A 187 -13.96 -19.49 -0.09
CA GLU A 187 -14.36 -20.45 0.95
C GLU A 187 -13.45 -20.36 2.17
N ILE A 188 -12.14 -20.16 1.97
CA ILE A 188 -11.19 -19.94 3.07
C ILE A 188 -11.50 -18.62 3.75
N LEU A 189 -11.73 -17.51 3.03
CA LEU A 189 -12.09 -16.23 3.60
C LEU A 189 -13.43 -16.29 4.36
N SER A 190 -14.42 -17.01 3.83
CA SER A 190 -15.68 -17.26 4.51
C SER A 190 -15.49 -18.08 5.79
N LEU A 191 -14.61 -19.09 5.76
CA LEU A 191 -14.23 -19.87 6.94
C LEU A 191 -13.58 -18.96 7.99
N VAL A 192 -12.64 -18.11 7.60
CA VAL A 192 -11.99 -17.17 8.51
C VAL A 192 -13.02 -16.23 9.15
N ARG A 193 -13.98 -15.69 8.37
CA ARG A 193 -15.07 -14.85 8.90
C ARG A 193 -15.95 -15.61 9.89
N SER A 194 -16.25 -16.88 9.64
CA SER A 194 -17.06 -17.71 10.54
C SER A 194 -16.39 -18.00 11.89
N LEU A 195 -15.06 -17.88 11.94
CA LEU A 195 -14.25 -18.11 13.14
C LEU A 195 -13.97 -16.82 13.94
N TYR A 196 -14.60 -15.70 13.58
CA TYR A 196 -14.44 -14.44 14.29
C TYR A 196 -14.92 -14.54 15.74
N GLU A 197 -14.04 -14.14 16.65
CA GLU A 197 -14.38 -13.81 18.04
C GLU A 197 -14.33 -12.29 18.19
N GLY A 198 -15.49 -11.65 18.07
CA GLY A 198 -15.60 -10.21 17.89
C GLY A 198 -15.35 -9.80 16.44
N LYS A 199 -14.26 -9.07 16.16
CA LYS A 199 -13.93 -8.53 14.83
C LYS A 199 -12.76 -9.25 14.11
N ALA A 200 -12.31 -10.40 14.61
CA ALA A 200 -11.15 -11.10 14.05
C ALA A 200 -11.10 -12.58 14.46
N ALA A 201 -10.37 -13.40 13.72
CA ALA A 201 -10.13 -14.81 14.01
C ALA A 201 -8.73 -15.05 14.55
N GLY A 202 -8.58 -15.95 15.51
CA GLY A 202 -7.26 -16.43 15.95
C GLY A 202 -6.58 -17.27 14.87
N LYS A 203 -5.33 -16.95 14.52
CA LYS A 203 -4.57 -17.65 13.47
C LYS A 203 -4.48 -19.16 13.71
N ALA A 204 -4.25 -19.58 14.95
CA ALA A 204 -4.20 -20.99 15.33
C ALA A 204 -5.52 -21.72 15.08
N LYS A 205 -6.68 -21.06 15.33
CA LYS A 205 -8.00 -21.60 15.06
C LYS A 205 -8.25 -21.77 13.57
N VAL A 206 -7.80 -20.80 12.76
CA VAL A 206 -7.90 -20.87 11.30
C VAL A 206 -7.08 -22.02 10.75
N ILE A 207 -5.83 -22.18 11.20
CA ILE A 207 -4.99 -23.32 10.80
C ILE A 207 -5.64 -24.64 11.20
N SER A 208 -6.16 -24.77 12.42
CA SER A 208 -6.85 -25.98 12.89
C SER A 208 -8.10 -26.29 12.06
N ALA A 209 -8.89 -25.27 11.69
CA ALA A 209 -10.08 -25.46 10.86
C ALA A 209 -9.73 -25.88 9.44
N LEU A 210 -8.67 -25.34 8.84
CA LEU A 210 -8.16 -25.76 7.52
C LEU A 210 -7.61 -27.20 7.57
N THR A 211 -6.92 -27.55 8.66
CA THR A 211 -6.42 -28.93 8.84
C THR A 211 -7.59 -29.91 8.97
N GLY A 212 -8.65 -29.55 9.68
CA GLY A 212 -9.90 -30.33 9.73
C GLY A 212 -10.62 -30.48 8.39
N LYS A 213 -10.30 -29.62 7.41
CA LYS A 213 -10.78 -29.69 6.03
C LYS A 213 -9.85 -30.46 5.09
N GLY A 214 -8.76 -31.06 5.63
CA GLY A 214 -7.85 -31.92 4.87
C GLY A 214 -6.55 -31.26 4.39
N PHE A 215 -6.29 -30.01 4.77
CA PHE A 215 -4.99 -29.37 4.53
C PHE A 215 -3.94 -29.89 5.52
N THR A 216 -2.71 -30.03 5.11
CA THR A 216 -1.61 -30.14 6.06
C THR A 216 -1.40 -28.79 6.75
N ARG A 217 -0.73 -28.79 7.89
CA ARG A 217 -0.40 -27.53 8.59
C ARG A 217 0.43 -26.58 7.73
N GLU A 218 1.38 -27.13 6.98
CA GLU A 218 2.25 -26.36 6.09
C GLU A 218 1.49 -25.72 4.94
N GLU A 219 0.55 -26.49 4.33
CA GLU A 219 -0.33 -25.97 3.28
C GLU A 219 -1.26 -24.88 3.81
N ALA A 220 -1.84 -25.07 4.99
CA ALA A 220 -2.70 -24.06 5.62
C ALA A 220 -1.92 -22.75 5.92
N GLU A 221 -0.70 -22.86 6.46
CA GLU A 221 0.15 -21.68 6.72
C GLU A 221 0.61 -21.00 5.42
N SER A 222 0.91 -21.79 4.39
CA SER A 222 1.25 -21.29 3.05
C SER A 222 0.08 -20.54 2.43
N ARG A 223 -1.14 -21.11 2.53
CA ARG A 223 -2.35 -20.49 1.97
C ARG A 223 -2.70 -19.20 2.66
N ILE A 224 -2.59 -19.14 4.00
CA ILE A 224 -2.76 -17.91 4.78
C ILE A 224 -1.76 -16.85 4.33
N ARG A 225 -0.47 -17.20 4.15
CA ARG A 225 0.54 -16.26 3.65
C ARG A 225 0.22 -15.73 2.26
N THR A 226 -0.27 -16.59 1.37
CA THR A 226 -0.69 -16.21 0.03
C THR A 226 -1.83 -15.18 0.11
N LEU A 227 -2.90 -15.47 0.87
CA LEU A 227 -4.03 -14.56 1.05
C LEU A 227 -3.64 -13.23 1.73
N MET A 228 -2.66 -13.28 2.64
CA MET A 228 -2.09 -12.05 3.22
C MET A 228 -1.29 -11.25 2.18
N GLY A 229 -0.51 -11.92 1.34
CA GLY A 229 0.22 -11.27 0.25
C GLY A 229 -0.71 -10.64 -0.79
N GLN A 230 -1.87 -11.24 -1.03
CA GLN A 230 -2.91 -10.71 -1.93
C GLN A 230 -3.70 -9.56 -1.32
N GLY A 231 -3.59 -9.39 0.00
CA GLY A 231 -4.35 -8.39 0.73
C GLY A 231 -5.78 -8.80 1.06
N ASP A 232 -6.16 -10.07 0.90
CA ASP A 232 -7.47 -10.59 1.29
C ASP A 232 -7.54 -10.91 2.78
N LEU A 233 -6.38 -11.21 3.38
CA LEU A 233 -6.20 -11.36 4.82
C LEU A 233 -5.21 -10.34 5.35
N TYR A 234 -5.48 -9.89 6.55
CA TYR A 234 -4.62 -8.96 7.27
C TYR A 234 -4.39 -9.46 8.70
N ALA A 235 -3.16 -9.35 9.19
CA ALA A 235 -2.80 -9.70 10.55
C ALA A 235 -2.47 -8.44 11.37
N PRO A 236 -3.44 -7.86 12.13
CA PRO A 236 -3.18 -6.71 12.98
C PRO A 236 -2.21 -7.04 14.12
N ARG A 237 -2.13 -8.32 14.48
CA ARG A 237 -1.17 -8.90 15.41
C ARG A 237 -0.73 -10.26 14.86
N PRO A 238 0.44 -10.80 15.28
CA PRO A 238 0.97 -12.05 14.73
C PRO A 238 0.05 -13.26 14.84
N ASP A 239 -0.85 -13.25 15.81
CA ASP A 239 -1.76 -14.32 16.20
C ASP A 239 -3.21 -14.11 15.74
N ILE A 240 -3.53 -12.99 15.08
CA ILE A 240 -4.90 -12.58 14.72
C ILE A 240 -4.99 -12.32 13.22
N LEU A 241 -6.05 -12.83 12.59
CA LEU A 241 -6.35 -12.62 11.16
C LEU A 241 -7.68 -11.91 11.00
N LYS A 242 -7.73 -10.98 10.05
CA LYS A 242 -8.95 -10.32 9.56
C LYS A 242 -9.05 -10.49 8.06
N VAL A 243 -10.27 -10.64 7.57
CA VAL A 243 -10.60 -10.60 6.14
C VAL A 243 -10.84 -9.15 5.73
N LEU A 244 -10.34 -8.75 4.59
CA LEU A 244 -10.61 -7.48 3.92
C LEU A 244 -12.04 -7.43 3.37
#